data_bd44973775f27644cffabef3c9b12e83
#
_entry.id   bd44973775f27644cffabef3c9b12e83
#
_cell.length_a   1.000
_cell.length_b   1.000
_cell.length_c   1.000
_cell.angle_alpha   90.00
_cell.angle_beta   90.00
_cell.angle_gamma   90.00
#
_symmetry.space_group_name_H-M   'P 1'
#
loop_
_entity.id
_entity.type
_entity.pdbx_description
1 polymer ?
#
loop_
_entity_poly.entity_id
_entity_poly.type
_entity_poly.pdbx_seq_one_letter_code
_entity_poly.pdbx_strand_id
1 'polypeptide(L)'
;EDVKLAAKAGADCVVVDGMEGGTAASPDVLLDHTGIPTLGAICEAVRALEDLKLLGEVQLIVCGGIKTGVDAAKALALGADAVAIGTAAIIALNCNAPLWVEDYEAMGTKPGACHHCHTGRCPVGVATQDPELVKRLPVEEAAERVENFLHAMTLEIQIMARACGKSRVGNLDRDDLRALTLESALITGLPLAGTRRPIPLDLWGTEGH
;
A
#
# COMPACT_ATOMS: atom_id res chain seq x y z
N GLU A 1 11.27 -15.21 0.67
CA GLU A 1 12.14 -15.76 1.73
C GLU A 1 12.17 -14.89 2.99
N ASP A 2 12.29 -13.55 2.90
CA ASP A 2 12.42 -12.66 4.07
C ASP A 2 11.24 -12.78 5.05
N VAL A 3 10.01 -12.89 4.54
CA VAL A 3 8.81 -13.15 5.37
C VAL A 3 8.94 -14.47 6.14
N LYS A 4 9.44 -15.53 5.47
CA LYS A 4 9.66 -16.82 6.14
C LYS A 4 10.71 -16.73 7.24
N LEU A 5 11.79 -15.98 7.01
CA LEU A 5 12.85 -15.78 7.99
C LEU A 5 12.35 -14.99 9.20
N ALA A 6 11.61 -13.89 8.96
CA ALA A 6 11.02 -13.08 10.03
C ALA A 6 10.04 -13.90 10.89
N ALA A 7 9.14 -14.65 10.26
CA ALA A 7 8.18 -15.51 10.96
C ALA A 7 8.89 -16.62 11.77
N LYS A 8 9.91 -17.28 11.20
CA LYS A 8 10.73 -18.28 11.92
C LYS A 8 11.54 -17.69 13.09
N ALA A 9 11.92 -16.41 12.98
CA ALA A 9 12.59 -15.70 14.06
C ALA A 9 11.64 -15.30 15.21
N GLY A 10 10.34 -15.54 15.08
CA GLY A 10 9.33 -15.28 16.11
C GLY A 10 8.66 -13.91 15.99
N ALA A 11 8.61 -13.33 14.80
CA ALA A 11 7.83 -12.11 14.59
C ALA A 11 6.32 -12.40 14.69
N ASP A 12 5.60 -11.63 15.48
CA ASP A 12 4.13 -11.70 15.59
C ASP A 12 3.44 -10.98 14.40
N CYS A 13 4.18 -10.06 13.77
CA CYS A 13 3.68 -9.26 12.65
C CYS A 13 4.82 -9.00 11.66
N VAL A 14 4.50 -9.07 10.37
CA VAL A 14 5.41 -8.71 9.28
C VAL A 14 4.78 -7.61 8.44
N VAL A 15 5.54 -6.55 8.18
CA VAL A 15 5.15 -5.47 7.27
C VAL A 15 5.84 -5.70 5.92
N VAL A 16 5.05 -5.75 4.87
CA VAL A 16 5.54 -5.84 3.48
C VAL A 16 5.23 -4.53 2.77
N ASP A 17 6.28 -3.84 2.33
CA ASP A 17 6.18 -2.60 1.56
C ASP A 17 6.55 -2.89 0.10
N GLY A 18 5.58 -2.78 -0.79
CA GLY A 18 5.80 -2.99 -2.23
C GLY A 18 6.60 -1.85 -2.88
N MET A 19 7.04 -2.06 -4.11
CA MET A 19 7.86 -1.08 -4.84
C MET A 19 7.20 0.27 -5.07
N GLU A 20 5.88 0.36 -4.98
CA GLU A 20 5.11 1.62 -5.05
C GLU A 20 5.22 2.44 -3.76
N GLY A 21 5.75 1.84 -2.69
CA GLY A 21 6.12 2.51 -1.45
C GLY A 21 7.56 3.00 -1.50
N GLY A 22 8.12 3.15 -0.33
CA GLY A 22 9.50 3.55 -0.17
C GLY A 22 9.69 5.05 -0.06
N THR A 23 10.93 5.44 0.13
CA THR A 23 11.29 6.82 0.41
C THR A 23 11.78 7.53 -0.85
N ALA A 24 11.41 8.78 -1.00
CA ALA A 24 11.95 9.68 -2.02
C ALA A 24 13.46 9.95 -1.86
N ALA A 25 14.10 9.43 -0.82
CA ALA A 25 15.55 9.55 -0.59
C ALA A 25 16.36 8.45 -1.31
N SER A 26 15.72 7.43 -1.88
CA SER A 26 16.39 6.41 -2.66
C SER A 26 16.89 6.98 -3.98
N PRO A 27 18.06 6.53 -4.50
CA PRO A 27 18.48 6.86 -5.85
C PRO A 27 17.45 6.43 -6.90
N ASP A 28 17.23 7.27 -7.93
CA ASP A 28 16.24 7.04 -8.99
C ASP A 28 16.35 5.64 -9.62
N VAL A 29 17.56 5.16 -9.84
CA VAL A 29 17.80 3.82 -10.40
C VAL A 29 17.25 2.70 -9.53
N LEU A 30 17.18 2.88 -8.21
CA LEU A 30 16.59 1.91 -7.31
C LEU A 30 15.06 2.04 -7.27
N LEU A 31 14.54 3.25 -7.35
CA LEU A 31 13.09 3.49 -7.38
C LEU A 31 12.45 2.89 -8.63
N ASP A 32 13.12 3.02 -9.79
CA ASP A 32 12.54 2.60 -11.07
C ASP A 32 12.79 1.12 -11.40
N HIS A 33 13.82 0.50 -10.82
CA HIS A 33 14.30 -0.80 -11.29
C HIS A 33 14.43 -1.88 -10.22
N THR A 34 14.06 -1.61 -8.98
CA THR A 34 14.15 -2.61 -7.89
C THR A 34 12.84 -2.75 -7.14
N GLY A 35 12.69 -3.90 -6.47
CA GLY A 35 11.51 -4.21 -5.67
C GLY A 35 10.47 -5.05 -6.42
N ILE A 36 9.47 -5.46 -5.69
CA ILE A 36 8.33 -6.24 -6.19
C ILE A 36 7.08 -5.38 -6.06
N PRO A 37 6.26 -5.25 -7.12
CA PRO A 37 4.96 -4.55 -7.02
C PRO A 37 4.11 -5.09 -5.88
N THR A 38 3.43 -4.20 -5.17
CA THR A 38 2.62 -4.53 -3.98
C THR A 38 1.67 -5.69 -4.21
N LEU A 39 1.01 -5.75 -5.37
CA LEU A 39 0.11 -6.84 -5.73
C LEU A 39 0.82 -8.21 -5.70
N GLY A 40 2.00 -8.30 -6.27
CA GLY A 40 2.82 -9.54 -6.25
C GLY A 40 3.38 -9.82 -4.86
N ALA A 41 3.82 -8.78 -4.16
CA ALA A 41 4.40 -8.89 -2.82
C ALA A 41 3.41 -9.46 -1.81
N ILE A 42 2.12 -9.05 -1.86
CA ILE A 42 1.05 -9.62 -1.03
C ILE A 42 0.95 -11.13 -1.28
N CYS A 43 0.83 -11.53 -2.53
CA CYS A 43 0.64 -12.93 -2.89
C CYS A 43 1.81 -13.82 -2.45
N GLU A 44 3.04 -13.34 -2.62
CA GLU A 44 4.25 -14.04 -2.16
C GLU A 44 4.36 -14.11 -0.63
N ALA A 45 3.95 -13.04 0.07
CA ALA A 45 3.94 -13.01 1.53
C ALA A 45 2.92 -14.00 2.11
N VAL A 46 1.71 -14.02 1.56
CA VAL A 46 0.66 -14.96 1.96
C VAL A 46 1.11 -16.42 1.74
N ARG A 47 1.65 -16.74 0.54
CA ARG A 47 2.20 -18.08 0.26
C ARG A 47 3.32 -18.46 1.25
N ALA A 48 4.18 -17.49 1.59
CA ALA A 48 5.27 -17.74 2.54
C ALA A 48 4.75 -18.11 3.94
N LEU A 49 3.66 -17.48 4.40
CA LEU A 49 3.01 -17.81 5.67
C LEU A 49 2.22 -19.13 5.58
N GLU A 50 1.56 -19.40 4.45
CA GLU A 50 0.88 -20.68 4.19
C GLU A 50 1.85 -21.85 4.24
N ASP A 51 3.01 -21.77 3.56
CA ASP A 51 4.06 -22.78 3.56
C ASP A 51 4.57 -23.13 4.97
N LEU A 52 4.58 -22.14 5.85
CA LEU A 52 4.96 -22.32 7.26
C LEU A 52 3.78 -22.73 8.15
N LYS A 53 2.55 -22.75 7.64
CA LYS A 53 1.30 -22.92 8.40
C LYS A 53 1.11 -21.87 9.50
N LEU A 54 1.55 -20.65 9.21
CA LEU A 54 1.48 -19.48 10.11
C LEU A 54 0.53 -18.39 9.61
N LEU A 55 -0.18 -18.62 8.50
CA LEU A 55 -1.22 -17.71 8.04
C LEU A 55 -2.33 -17.61 9.07
N GLY A 56 -2.65 -16.38 9.51
CA GLY A 56 -3.58 -16.10 10.60
C GLY A 56 -2.96 -16.14 12.01
N GLU A 57 -1.74 -16.70 12.16
CA GLU A 57 -0.96 -16.63 13.42
C GLU A 57 0.00 -15.42 13.39
N VAL A 58 0.72 -15.24 12.29
CA VAL A 58 1.56 -14.07 12.04
C VAL A 58 0.78 -13.06 11.22
N GLN A 59 0.62 -11.84 11.75
CA GLN A 59 -0.15 -10.78 11.10
C GLN A 59 0.62 -10.23 9.91
N LEU A 60 -0.05 -10.08 8.76
CA LEU A 60 0.51 -9.47 7.56
C LEU A 60 -0.03 -8.06 7.39
N ILE A 61 0.83 -7.06 7.51
CA ILE A 61 0.54 -5.66 7.16
C ILE A 61 1.13 -5.35 5.80
N VAL A 62 0.34 -4.74 4.94
CA VAL A 62 0.78 -4.39 3.57
C VAL A 62 0.77 -2.88 3.39
N CYS A 63 1.84 -2.36 2.80
CA CYS A 63 1.93 -0.98 2.34
C CYS A 63 2.56 -0.90 0.93
N GLY A 64 2.59 0.31 0.38
CA GLY A 64 3.04 0.55 -0.99
C GLY A 64 1.87 0.83 -1.92
N GLY A 65 1.70 2.08 -2.33
CA GLY A 65 0.71 2.50 -3.32
C GLY A 65 -0.77 2.46 -2.88
N ILE A 66 -1.08 2.15 -1.63
CA ILE A 66 -2.46 2.17 -1.10
C ILE A 66 -2.94 3.62 -0.99
N LYS A 67 -3.98 3.98 -1.73
CA LYS A 67 -4.47 5.37 -1.85
C LYS A 67 -5.95 5.51 -1.50
N THR A 68 -6.73 4.46 -1.68
CA THR A 68 -8.20 4.46 -1.54
C THR A 68 -8.64 3.30 -0.65
N GLY A 69 -9.86 3.36 -0.14
CA GLY A 69 -10.46 2.23 0.57
C GLY A 69 -10.65 1.01 -0.33
N VAL A 70 -10.81 1.22 -1.64
CA VAL A 70 -10.90 0.10 -2.60
C VAL A 70 -9.57 -0.64 -2.72
N ASP A 71 -8.43 0.06 -2.71
CA ASP A 71 -7.11 -0.58 -2.70
C ASP A 71 -6.92 -1.38 -1.42
N ALA A 72 -7.29 -0.78 -0.27
CA ALA A 72 -7.27 -1.46 1.02
C ALA A 72 -8.16 -2.71 1.03
N ALA A 73 -9.40 -2.62 0.52
CA ALA A 73 -10.30 -3.77 0.43
C ALA A 73 -9.72 -4.92 -0.40
N LYS A 74 -9.05 -4.60 -1.52
CA LYS A 74 -8.36 -5.61 -2.35
C LYS A 74 -7.19 -6.25 -1.62
N ALA A 75 -6.37 -5.46 -0.90
CA ALA A 75 -5.26 -5.99 -0.12
C ALA A 75 -5.76 -6.95 0.99
N LEU A 76 -6.81 -6.56 1.72
CA LEU A 76 -7.45 -7.41 2.73
C LEU A 76 -8.01 -8.70 2.11
N ALA A 77 -8.71 -8.60 0.99
CA ALA A 77 -9.26 -9.75 0.29
C ALA A 77 -8.17 -10.70 -0.27
N LEU A 78 -6.98 -10.19 -0.55
CA LEU A 78 -5.81 -11.01 -0.95
C LEU A 78 -5.13 -11.71 0.22
N GLY A 79 -5.46 -11.36 1.46
CA GLY A 79 -4.96 -12.03 2.65
C GLY A 79 -4.11 -11.15 3.58
N ALA A 80 -4.08 -9.83 3.39
CA ALA A 80 -3.52 -8.93 4.38
C ALA A 80 -4.45 -8.79 5.58
N ASP A 81 -3.90 -8.72 6.79
CA ASP A 81 -4.65 -8.45 8.02
C ASP A 81 -4.88 -6.95 8.21
N ALA A 82 -3.96 -6.13 7.73
CA ALA A 82 -4.06 -4.68 7.77
C ALA A 82 -3.31 -4.03 6.61
N VAL A 83 -3.59 -2.75 6.38
CA VAL A 83 -2.86 -1.92 5.42
C VAL A 83 -2.24 -0.71 6.11
N ALA A 84 -1.08 -0.29 5.65
CA ALA A 84 -0.44 0.96 6.04
C ALA A 84 -0.46 1.92 4.85
N ILE A 85 -0.66 3.19 5.15
CA ILE A 85 -0.66 4.27 4.16
C ILE A 85 0.39 5.32 4.53
N GLY A 86 1.08 5.84 3.55
CA GLY A 86 2.07 6.92 3.73
C GLY A 86 1.68 8.16 2.94
N THR A 87 2.05 8.21 1.68
CA THR A 87 1.90 9.37 0.81
C THR A 87 0.47 9.90 0.75
N ALA A 88 -0.53 9.03 0.73
CA ALA A 88 -1.94 9.44 0.69
C ALA A 88 -2.34 10.24 1.94
N ALA A 89 -1.91 9.81 3.13
CA ALA A 89 -2.16 10.54 4.37
C ALA A 89 -1.41 11.89 4.41
N ILE A 90 -0.17 11.93 3.93
CA ILE A 90 0.62 13.18 3.85
C ILE A 90 -0.02 14.15 2.87
N ILE A 91 -0.56 13.69 1.75
CA ILE A 91 -1.33 14.52 0.81
C ILE A 91 -2.61 15.04 1.47
N ALA A 92 -3.28 14.23 2.28
CA ALA A 92 -4.44 14.68 3.06
C ALA A 92 -4.08 15.80 4.06
N LEU A 93 -2.85 15.80 4.60
CA LEU A 93 -2.31 16.95 5.36
C LEU A 93 -2.09 18.20 4.51
N ASN A 94 -2.33 18.13 3.20
CA ASN A 94 -2.11 19.22 2.25
C ASN A 94 -0.62 19.45 1.92
N CYS A 95 0.22 18.41 1.94
CA CYS A 95 1.65 18.54 1.61
C CYS A 95 1.90 19.02 0.17
N ASN A 96 0.90 18.94 -0.70
CA ASN A 96 0.91 19.44 -2.08
C ASN A 96 0.25 20.80 -2.25
N ALA A 97 0.07 21.56 -1.18
CA ALA A 97 -0.57 22.88 -1.23
C ALA A 97 0.15 23.83 -2.20
N PRO A 98 -0.58 24.49 -3.11
CA PRO A 98 0.02 25.40 -4.07
C PRO A 98 0.39 26.76 -3.48
N LEU A 99 0.17 26.98 -2.19
CA LEU A 99 0.42 28.26 -1.51
C LEU A 99 1.91 28.66 -1.49
N TRP A 100 2.81 27.68 -1.64
CA TRP A 100 4.26 27.88 -1.50
C TRP A 100 4.99 27.52 -2.79
N VAL A 101 4.43 27.91 -3.93
CA VAL A 101 4.97 27.58 -5.27
C VAL A 101 6.42 28.04 -5.43
N GLU A 102 6.74 29.24 -4.99
CA GLU A 102 8.10 29.83 -5.07
C GLU A 102 9.15 28.98 -4.32
N ASP A 103 8.78 28.47 -3.13
CA ASP A 103 9.66 27.58 -2.36
C ASP A 103 9.86 26.21 -3.06
N TYR A 104 8.81 25.66 -3.68
CA TYR A 104 8.93 24.45 -4.48
C TYR A 104 9.84 24.68 -5.69
N GLU A 105 9.67 25.78 -6.42
CA GLU A 105 10.48 26.14 -7.58
C GLU A 105 11.95 26.37 -7.20
N ALA A 106 12.20 27.00 -6.06
CA ALA A 106 13.56 27.20 -5.52
C ALA A 106 14.27 25.86 -5.19
N MET A 107 13.51 24.80 -4.96
CA MET A 107 14.04 23.44 -4.78
C MET A 107 14.06 22.61 -6.08
N GLY A 108 13.71 23.21 -7.21
CA GLY A 108 13.67 22.51 -8.51
C GLY A 108 12.49 21.53 -8.65
N THR A 109 11.40 21.74 -7.91
CA THR A 109 10.23 20.86 -7.91
C THR A 109 8.93 21.66 -8.00
N LYS A 110 7.79 21.01 -7.83
CA LYS A 110 6.46 21.63 -7.85
C LYS A 110 5.50 20.91 -6.88
N PRO A 111 4.38 21.56 -6.48
CA PRO A 111 3.33 20.88 -5.74
C PRO A 111 2.86 19.59 -6.44
N GLY A 112 2.71 18.51 -5.69
CA GLY A 112 2.31 17.19 -6.21
C GLY A 112 3.43 16.35 -6.84
N ALA A 113 4.61 16.93 -7.07
CA ALA A 113 5.80 16.23 -7.58
C ALA A 113 7.03 16.40 -6.68
N CYS A 114 6.84 16.92 -5.47
CA CYS A 114 7.92 17.14 -4.52
C CYS A 114 8.34 15.81 -3.86
N HIS A 115 9.66 15.62 -3.71
CA HIS A 115 10.29 14.46 -3.09
C HIS A 115 11.35 14.84 -2.04
N HIS A 116 11.26 16.04 -1.47
CA HIS A 116 12.25 16.60 -0.54
C HIS A 116 11.95 16.36 0.95
N CYS A 117 11.12 15.39 1.31
CA CYS A 117 10.77 15.11 2.70
C CYS A 117 11.98 14.82 3.60
N HIS A 118 13.04 14.23 3.03
CA HIS A 118 14.27 13.88 3.73
C HIS A 118 15.23 15.07 3.96
N THR A 119 15.00 16.21 3.30
CA THR A 119 15.93 17.37 3.34
C THR A 119 15.69 18.31 4.51
N GLY A 120 14.56 18.17 5.22
CA GLY A 120 14.15 19.12 6.27
C GLY A 120 13.64 20.48 5.75
N ARG A 121 13.58 20.70 4.43
CA ARG A 121 13.16 21.95 3.79
C ARG A 121 11.74 21.88 3.24
N CYS A 122 10.84 21.15 3.91
CA CYS A 122 9.46 21.02 3.46
C CYS A 122 8.73 22.35 3.40
N PRO A 123 8.28 22.83 2.22
CA PRO A 123 7.68 24.17 2.08
C PRO A 123 6.38 24.36 2.86
N VAL A 124 5.67 23.26 3.10
CA VAL A 124 4.35 23.26 3.78
C VAL A 124 4.44 22.92 5.28
N GLY A 125 5.64 22.72 5.81
CA GLY A 125 5.83 22.48 7.24
C GLY A 125 5.56 21.05 7.74
N VAL A 126 5.29 20.10 6.85
CA VAL A 126 4.95 18.72 7.24
C VAL A 126 6.19 17.91 7.63
N ALA A 127 7.23 17.91 6.79
CA ALA A 127 8.44 17.10 6.96
C ALA A 127 9.65 18.00 7.22
N THR A 128 9.64 18.74 8.33
CA THR A 128 10.70 19.67 8.71
C THR A 128 10.72 19.85 10.23
N GLN A 129 11.89 20.28 10.74
CA GLN A 129 12.06 20.74 12.12
C GLN A 129 12.42 22.24 12.15
N ASP A 130 12.44 22.92 11.00
CA ASP A 130 12.66 24.35 10.94
C ASP A 130 11.50 25.10 11.60
N PRO A 131 11.73 25.93 12.63
CA PRO A 131 10.68 26.61 13.40
C PRO A 131 9.79 27.53 12.55
N GLU A 132 10.31 28.11 11.46
CA GLU A 132 9.53 28.98 10.59
C GLU A 132 8.71 28.18 9.58
N LEU A 133 9.26 27.08 9.08
CA LEU A 133 8.53 26.19 8.18
C LEU A 133 7.42 25.42 8.90
N VAL A 134 7.68 24.93 10.11
CA VAL A 134 6.66 24.20 10.92
C VAL A 134 5.41 25.04 11.15
N LYS A 135 5.54 26.36 11.32
CA LYS A 135 4.40 27.28 11.49
C LYS A 135 3.47 27.36 10.29
N ARG A 136 3.93 26.90 9.12
CA ARG A 136 3.13 26.92 7.88
C ARG A 136 2.05 25.83 7.85
N LEU A 137 2.16 24.80 8.70
CA LEU A 137 1.16 23.75 8.80
C LEU A 137 0.03 24.18 9.74
N PRO A 138 -1.20 24.43 9.24
CA PRO A 138 -2.36 24.70 10.08
C PRO A 138 -2.84 23.38 10.69
N VAL A 139 -2.35 23.04 11.88
CA VAL A 139 -2.47 21.71 12.49
C VAL A 139 -3.92 21.26 12.61
N GLU A 140 -4.82 22.11 13.11
CA GLU A 140 -6.24 21.76 13.31
C GLU A 140 -6.92 21.42 11.97
N GLU A 141 -6.76 22.29 10.96
CA GLU A 141 -7.34 22.05 9.64
C GLU A 141 -6.70 20.83 8.94
N ALA A 142 -5.41 20.61 9.15
CA ALA A 142 -4.72 19.45 8.60
C ALA A 142 -5.20 18.16 9.25
N ALA A 143 -5.43 18.15 10.56
CA ALA A 143 -5.99 17.03 11.29
C ALA A 143 -7.40 16.68 10.80
N GLU A 144 -8.28 17.68 10.65
CA GLU A 144 -9.63 17.50 10.11
C GLU A 144 -9.60 16.89 8.68
N ARG A 145 -8.69 17.35 7.82
CA ARG A 145 -8.54 16.78 6.48
C ARG A 145 -8.13 15.30 6.51
N VAL A 146 -7.19 14.95 7.38
CA VAL A 146 -6.76 13.53 7.54
C VAL A 146 -7.89 12.68 8.12
N GLU A 147 -8.60 13.19 9.12
CA GLU A 147 -9.77 12.51 9.70
C GLU A 147 -10.82 12.21 8.62
N ASN A 148 -11.18 13.22 7.82
CA ASN A 148 -12.14 13.07 6.72
C ASN A 148 -11.65 12.07 5.67
N PHE A 149 -10.36 12.09 5.33
CA PHE A 149 -9.76 11.14 4.40
C PHE A 149 -9.82 9.69 4.92
N LEU A 150 -9.42 9.46 6.17
CA LEU A 150 -9.47 8.13 6.79
C LEU A 150 -10.90 7.61 6.94
N HIS A 151 -11.83 8.52 7.28
CA HIS A 151 -13.25 8.20 7.34
C HIS A 151 -13.80 7.77 5.97
N ALA A 152 -13.48 8.53 4.92
CA ALA A 152 -13.86 8.19 3.55
C ALA A 152 -13.29 6.82 3.12
N MET A 153 -12.01 6.55 3.36
CA MET A 153 -11.40 5.24 3.10
C MET A 153 -12.15 4.12 3.83
N THR A 154 -12.45 4.34 5.11
CA THR A 154 -13.19 3.34 5.92
C THR A 154 -14.57 3.05 5.34
N LEU A 155 -15.30 4.09 4.92
CA LEU A 155 -16.61 3.94 4.28
C LEU A 155 -16.51 3.17 2.97
N GLU A 156 -15.50 3.44 2.13
CA GLU A 156 -15.28 2.72 0.87
C GLU A 156 -15.05 1.22 1.14
N ILE A 157 -14.20 0.86 2.11
CA ILE A 157 -13.96 -0.55 2.47
C ILE A 157 -15.25 -1.22 2.93
N GLN A 158 -16.04 -0.53 3.76
CA GLN A 158 -17.32 -1.05 4.24
C GLN A 158 -18.34 -1.24 3.10
N ILE A 159 -18.38 -0.32 2.14
CA ILE A 159 -19.26 -0.42 0.97
C ILE A 159 -18.85 -1.65 0.15
N MET A 160 -17.55 -1.85 -0.10
CA MET A 160 -17.04 -3.01 -0.83
C MET A 160 -17.40 -4.32 -0.12
N ALA A 161 -17.17 -4.40 1.20
CA ALA A 161 -17.51 -5.58 1.98
C ALA A 161 -19.02 -5.91 1.89
N ARG A 162 -19.89 -4.89 2.05
CA ARG A 162 -21.35 -5.06 1.91
C ARG A 162 -21.76 -5.50 0.52
N ALA A 163 -21.13 -4.94 -0.53
CA ALA A 163 -21.39 -5.33 -1.91
C ALA A 163 -21.05 -6.80 -2.18
N CYS A 164 -20.03 -7.33 -1.49
CA CYS A 164 -19.65 -8.73 -1.51
C CYS A 164 -20.49 -9.60 -0.53
N GLY A 165 -21.50 -9.04 0.12
CA GLY A 165 -22.35 -9.77 1.08
C GLY A 165 -21.68 -10.06 2.43
N LYS A 166 -20.56 -9.38 2.74
CA LYS A 166 -19.83 -9.57 3.99
C LYS A 166 -20.35 -8.62 5.08
N SER A 167 -20.46 -9.12 6.30
CA SER A 167 -20.89 -8.34 7.48
C SER A 167 -19.74 -7.59 8.17
N ARG A 168 -18.49 -7.96 7.87
CA ARG A 168 -17.27 -7.37 8.42
C ARG A 168 -16.21 -7.26 7.31
N VAL A 169 -15.40 -6.20 7.38
CA VAL A 169 -14.30 -5.98 6.40
C VAL A 169 -13.25 -7.10 6.46
N GLY A 170 -12.96 -7.65 7.64
CA GLY A 170 -12.05 -8.77 7.80
C GLY A 170 -12.58 -10.11 7.28
N ASN A 171 -13.80 -10.15 6.74
CA ASN A 171 -14.34 -11.35 6.08
C ASN A 171 -14.20 -11.29 4.55
N LEU A 172 -13.62 -10.21 4.03
CA LEU A 172 -13.23 -10.15 2.62
C LEU A 172 -12.19 -11.24 2.35
N ASP A 173 -12.36 -11.95 1.26
CA ASP A 173 -11.49 -13.05 0.87
C ASP A 173 -11.26 -13.10 -0.65
N ARG A 174 -10.43 -14.04 -1.08
CA ARG A 174 -10.07 -14.19 -2.49
C ARG A 174 -11.25 -14.52 -3.40
N ASP A 175 -12.31 -15.11 -2.88
CA ASP A 175 -13.52 -15.43 -3.66
C ASP A 175 -14.33 -14.17 -4.03
N ASP A 176 -14.11 -13.06 -3.32
CA ASP A 176 -14.70 -11.76 -3.64
C ASP A 176 -14.00 -11.05 -4.81
N LEU A 177 -12.86 -11.57 -5.27
CA LEU A 177 -12.00 -10.97 -6.28
C LEU A 177 -12.06 -11.70 -7.62
N ARG A 178 -11.87 -10.95 -8.71
CA ARG A 178 -11.60 -11.46 -10.05
C ARG A 178 -10.50 -10.63 -10.69
N ALA A 179 -9.56 -11.30 -11.34
CA ALA A 179 -8.53 -10.63 -12.12
C ALA A 179 -9.13 -10.09 -13.42
N LEU A 180 -8.77 -8.87 -13.80
CA LEU A 180 -9.27 -8.25 -15.04
C LEU A 180 -8.33 -8.48 -16.23
N THR A 181 -7.07 -8.81 -15.98
CA THR A 181 -6.05 -9.08 -16.98
C THR A 181 -5.42 -10.44 -16.76
N LEU A 182 -4.86 -11.01 -17.82
CA LEU A 182 -4.14 -12.28 -17.75
C LEU A 182 -2.95 -12.20 -16.78
N GLU A 183 -2.20 -11.10 -16.80
CA GLU A 183 -1.07 -10.84 -15.91
C GLU A 183 -1.49 -10.85 -14.44
N SER A 184 -2.55 -10.10 -14.09
CA SER A 184 -3.04 -10.09 -12.72
C SER A 184 -3.58 -11.46 -12.30
N ALA A 185 -4.19 -12.24 -13.21
CA ALA A 185 -4.62 -13.60 -12.93
C ALA A 185 -3.43 -14.52 -12.62
N LEU A 186 -2.35 -14.44 -13.40
CA LEU A 186 -1.13 -15.22 -13.19
C LEU A 186 -0.42 -14.85 -11.88
N ILE A 187 -0.27 -13.56 -11.59
CA ILE A 187 0.40 -13.07 -10.37
C ILE A 187 -0.38 -13.49 -9.12
N THR A 188 -1.69 -13.31 -9.14
CA THR A 188 -2.53 -13.50 -7.94
C THR A 188 -3.07 -14.92 -7.80
N GLY A 189 -3.12 -15.70 -8.88
CA GLY A 189 -3.82 -16.99 -8.91
C GLY A 189 -5.34 -16.85 -8.82
N LEU A 190 -5.90 -15.65 -9.03
CA LEU A 190 -7.34 -15.41 -9.06
C LEU A 190 -7.94 -15.83 -10.41
N PRO A 191 -9.20 -16.27 -10.45
CA PRO A 191 -9.89 -16.49 -11.70
C PRO A 191 -9.97 -15.20 -12.53
N LEU A 192 -9.70 -15.29 -13.82
CA LEU A 192 -9.94 -14.19 -14.76
C LEU A 192 -11.43 -13.90 -14.83
N ALA A 193 -11.81 -12.63 -14.87
CA ALA A 193 -13.22 -12.22 -15.01
C ALA A 193 -13.86 -12.90 -16.21
N GLY A 194 -15.05 -13.48 -16.02
CA GLY A 194 -15.73 -14.30 -17.02
C GLY A 194 -15.33 -15.78 -17.03
N THR A 195 -14.36 -16.19 -16.23
CA THR A 195 -13.99 -17.60 -16.03
C THR A 195 -14.37 -18.10 -14.63
N ARG A 196 -14.49 -19.41 -14.46
CA ARG A 196 -14.85 -20.02 -13.18
C ARG A 196 -13.65 -20.59 -12.41
N ARG A 197 -12.50 -20.69 -13.05
CA ARG A 197 -11.31 -21.35 -12.47
C ARG A 197 -10.08 -20.45 -12.64
N PRO A 198 -9.13 -20.50 -11.71
CA PRO A 198 -7.81 -19.92 -11.93
C PRO A 198 -7.15 -20.50 -13.17
N ILE A 199 -6.26 -19.73 -13.78
CA ILE A 199 -5.46 -20.23 -14.90
C ILE A 199 -4.39 -21.17 -14.31
N PRO A 200 -4.33 -22.46 -14.73
CA PRO A 200 -3.32 -23.36 -14.22
C PRO A 200 -1.92 -22.87 -14.64
N LEU A 201 -1.03 -22.69 -13.67
CA LEU A 201 0.39 -22.36 -13.94
C LEU A 201 1.17 -23.56 -14.46
N ASP A 202 0.63 -24.77 -14.35
CA ASP A 202 1.25 -26.04 -14.79
C ASP A 202 1.47 -26.16 -16.30
N LEU A 203 0.97 -25.19 -17.08
CA LEU A 203 1.21 -25.11 -18.53
C LEU A 203 2.71 -24.94 -18.88
N TRP A 204 3.56 -24.62 -17.91
CA TRP A 204 4.98 -24.34 -18.12
C TRP A 204 5.92 -25.38 -17.48
N GLY A 205 5.40 -26.52 -17.06
CA GLY A 205 6.23 -27.68 -16.69
C GLY A 205 7.18 -27.44 -15.51
N THR A 206 6.73 -26.78 -14.45
CA THR A 206 7.45 -26.80 -13.17
C THR A 206 7.04 -28.04 -12.37
N GLU A 207 7.27 -29.23 -12.93
CA GLU A 207 7.38 -30.41 -12.11
C GLU A 207 8.76 -30.38 -11.43
N GLY A 208 8.74 -30.13 -10.14
CA GLY A 208 9.68 -30.63 -9.15
C GLY A 208 11.18 -30.24 -9.31
N HIS A 209 11.62 -29.35 -8.46
CA HIS A 209 12.92 -29.53 -7.78
C HIS A 209 12.76 -29.20 -6.31
#